data_8fa66966167480ea2a551e44a5aff424
#
_entry.id   8fa66966167480ea2a551e44a5aff424
#
_cell.length_a   1.000
_cell.length_b   1.000
_cell.length_c   1.000
_cell.angle_alpha   90.00
_cell.angle_beta   90.00
_cell.angle_gamma   90.00
#
_symmetry.space_group_name_H-M   'P 1'
#
loop_
_entity.id
_entity.type
_entity.pdbx_description
1 polymer ?
#
loop_
_entity_poly.entity_id
_entity_poly.type
_entity_poly.pdbx_seq_one_letter_code
_entity_poly.pdbx_strand_id
1 'polypeptide(L)'
;MIKEVEPQDVPDIVVECEPVDEPVVLVGSPGVGKSYIIRECARRIAQLKAEKLGIPEMTVVENPPTGYQRAVHEYALLMFNATYLEPEDFVFPNIREVEDAQAMYERLVIDHLPRDPFTLMSFEEIAKKPDLFKILAQLMNEGQLGMDYVCPDDTYFMATSNQASDGAGSFDFHTDLINRAMILIVKPTAEGFCRHHDGELAPEIMGLLKWFPDLIMTFDSSARKKPFASPRSIE
;
A
#
# COMPACT_ATOMS: atom_id res chain seq x y z
N MET A 1 -14.89 -5.46 4.65
CA MET A 1 -15.54 -6.25 3.56
C MET A 1 -14.47 -6.99 2.78
N ILE A 2 -14.70 -8.21 2.27
CA ILE A 2 -13.72 -8.94 1.44
C ILE A 2 -14.33 -9.10 0.05
N LYS A 3 -13.61 -8.67 -1.00
CA LYS A 3 -14.07 -8.69 -2.39
C LYS A 3 -12.94 -9.16 -3.32
N GLU A 4 -13.24 -10.03 -4.27
CA GLU A 4 -12.33 -10.37 -5.38
C GLU A 4 -12.46 -9.30 -6.48
N VAL A 5 -11.31 -8.85 -6.99
CA VAL A 5 -11.24 -7.75 -7.96
C VAL A 5 -10.12 -7.99 -8.97
N GLU A 6 -10.26 -7.44 -10.16
CA GLU A 6 -9.18 -7.36 -11.13
C GLU A 6 -8.23 -6.19 -10.81
N PRO A 7 -6.92 -6.29 -11.14
CA PRO A 7 -5.94 -5.24 -10.85
C PRO A 7 -6.36 -3.85 -11.31
N GLN A 8 -6.93 -3.73 -12.50
CA GLN A 8 -7.34 -2.46 -13.12
C GLN A 8 -8.54 -1.79 -12.47
N ASP A 9 -9.36 -2.55 -11.72
CA ASP A 9 -10.57 -2.01 -11.07
C ASP A 9 -10.26 -1.46 -9.67
N VAL A 10 -9.10 -1.82 -9.11
CA VAL A 10 -8.72 -1.41 -7.75
C VAL A 10 -8.64 0.10 -7.58
N PRO A 11 -8.02 0.88 -8.51
CA PRO A 11 -7.92 2.32 -8.33
C PRO A 11 -9.27 3.03 -8.22
N ASP A 12 -10.29 2.58 -8.95
CA ASP A 12 -11.62 3.17 -8.90
C ASP A 12 -12.29 2.90 -7.53
N ILE A 13 -12.11 1.70 -6.98
CA ILE A 13 -12.61 1.36 -5.64
C ILE A 13 -11.89 2.19 -4.56
N VAL A 14 -10.57 2.31 -4.67
CA VAL A 14 -9.76 3.07 -3.69
C VAL A 14 -10.16 4.54 -3.65
N VAL A 15 -10.46 5.13 -4.81
CA VAL A 15 -10.97 6.50 -4.94
C VAL A 15 -12.31 6.70 -4.22
N GLU A 16 -13.15 5.67 -4.16
CA GLU A 16 -14.41 5.70 -3.41
C GLU A 16 -14.20 5.54 -1.90
N CYS A 17 -13.17 4.80 -1.48
CA CYS A 17 -12.84 4.56 -0.06
C CYS A 17 -12.10 5.76 0.57
N GLU A 18 -11.28 6.48 -0.18
CA GLU A 18 -10.44 7.57 0.32
C GLU A 18 -11.24 8.68 1.03
N PRO A 19 -12.38 9.18 0.50
CA PRO A 19 -13.15 10.25 1.14
C PRO A 19 -13.80 9.88 2.47
N VAL A 20 -13.88 8.61 2.79
CA VAL A 20 -14.45 8.08 4.05
C VAL A 20 -13.39 7.47 4.95
N ASP A 21 -12.13 7.69 4.62
CA ASP A 21 -10.94 7.19 5.35
C ASP A 21 -10.99 5.68 5.61
N GLU A 22 -11.61 4.90 4.71
CA GLU A 22 -11.62 3.44 4.82
C GLU A 22 -10.33 2.87 4.23
N PRO A 23 -9.39 2.34 5.06
CA PRO A 23 -8.14 1.79 4.57
C PRO A 23 -8.37 0.59 3.65
N VAL A 24 -7.53 0.41 2.64
CA VAL A 24 -7.59 -0.72 1.71
C VAL A 24 -6.39 -1.64 1.86
N VAL A 25 -6.65 -2.94 1.99
CA VAL A 25 -5.63 -3.98 2.01
C VAL A 25 -5.72 -4.82 0.75
N LEU A 26 -4.66 -4.79 -0.06
CA LEU A 26 -4.55 -5.60 -1.27
C LEU A 26 -3.93 -6.97 -0.94
N VAL A 27 -4.66 -8.03 -1.20
CA VAL A 27 -4.20 -9.41 -1.02
C VAL A 27 -4.08 -10.09 -2.37
N GLY A 28 -2.93 -10.67 -2.67
CA GLY A 28 -2.74 -11.37 -3.94
C GLY A 28 -1.38 -12.01 -4.05
N SER A 29 -1.24 -12.95 -4.97
CA SER A 29 0.01 -13.68 -5.19
C SER A 29 1.17 -12.77 -5.60
N PRO A 30 2.42 -13.20 -5.40
CA PRO A 30 3.59 -12.45 -5.89
C PRO A 30 3.51 -12.20 -7.39
N GLY A 31 3.82 -10.98 -7.82
CA GLY A 31 3.86 -10.63 -9.26
C GLY A 31 2.53 -10.16 -9.87
N VAL A 32 1.42 -10.10 -9.11
CA VAL A 32 0.13 -9.58 -9.63
C VAL A 32 0.11 -8.06 -9.82
N GLY A 33 1.18 -7.34 -9.50
CA GLY A 33 1.26 -5.89 -9.71
C GLY A 33 0.79 -5.03 -8.52
N LYS A 34 0.70 -5.55 -7.28
CA LYS A 34 0.22 -4.78 -6.11
C LYS A 34 0.89 -3.41 -5.94
N SER A 35 2.21 -3.34 -6.02
CA SER A 35 2.94 -2.07 -5.91
C SER A 35 2.65 -1.11 -7.08
N TYR A 36 2.42 -1.62 -8.28
CA TYR A 36 1.98 -0.83 -9.43
C TYR A 36 0.59 -0.25 -9.19
N ILE A 37 -0.34 -1.08 -8.70
CA ILE A 37 -1.70 -0.66 -8.35
C ILE A 37 -1.69 0.49 -7.34
N ILE A 38 -0.84 0.41 -6.30
CA ILE A 38 -0.71 1.49 -5.30
C ILE A 38 -0.26 2.80 -5.96
N ARG A 39 0.70 2.75 -6.87
CA ARG A 39 1.15 3.94 -7.61
C ARG A 39 0.03 4.54 -8.46
N GLU A 40 -0.78 3.68 -9.07
CA GLU A 40 -1.92 4.14 -9.86
C GLU A 40 -3.01 4.75 -8.97
N CYS A 41 -3.28 4.15 -7.81
CA CYS A 41 -4.18 4.74 -6.80
C CYS A 41 -3.70 6.13 -6.38
N ALA A 42 -2.40 6.30 -6.09
CA ALA A 42 -1.83 7.59 -5.72
C ALA A 42 -2.03 8.65 -6.83
N ARG A 43 -1.82 8.28 -8.10
CA ARG A 43 -2.05 9.18 -9.24
C ARG A 43 -3.51 9.59 -9.36
N ARG A 44 -4.44 8.63 -9.22
CA ARG A 44 -5.88 8.87 -9.28
C ARG A 44 -6.36 9.78 -8.15
N ILE A 45 -5.93 9.52 -6.92
CA ILE A 45 -6.26 10.37 -5.77
C ILE A 45 -5.67 11.77 -5.97
N ALA A 46 -4.41 11.88 -6.39
CA ALA A 46 -3.76 13.17 -6.66
C ALA A 46 -4.53 13.99 -7.71
N GLN A 47 -4.99 13.36 -8.79
CA GLN A 47 -5.80 14.01 -9.81
C GLN A 47 -7.11 14.55 -9.23
N LEU A 48 -7.83 13.75 -8.44
CA LEU A 48 -9.08 14.20 -7.81
C LEU A 48 -8.88 15.31 -6.79
N LYS A 49 -7.77 15.29 -6.04
CA LYS A 49 -7.42 16.39 -5.13
C LYS A 49 -7.10 17.66 -5.92
N ALA A 50 -6.39 17.56 -7.05
CA ALA A 50 -6.13 18.70 -7.93
C ALA A 50 -7.44 19.32 -8.43
N GLU A 51 -8.39 18.51 -8.89
CA GLU A 51 -9.71 18.96 -9.33
C GLU A 51 -10.48 19.67 -8.20
N LYS A 52 -10.49 19.09 -6.99
CA LYS A 52 -11.15 19.68 -5.81
C LYS A 52 -10.52 21.02 -5.40
N LEU A 53 -9.20 21.16 -5.56
CA LEU A 53 -8.45 22.36 -5.21
C LEU A 53 -8.45 23.40 -6.34
N GLY A 54 -8.95 23.06 -7.53
CA GLY A 54 -8.94 23.94 -8.69
C GLY A 54 -7.55 24.21 -9.25
N ILE A 55 -6.59 23.30 -9.06
CA ILE A 55 -5.25 23.38 -9.63
C ILE A 55 -5.13 22.48 -10.84
N PRO A 56 -4.26 22.78 -11.82
CA PRO A 56 -4.18 22.01 -13.06
C PRO A 56 -3.81 20.54 -12.87
N GLU A 57 -2.89 20.25 -11.95
CA GLU A 57 -2.37 18.90 -11.69
C GLU A 57 -1.69 18.84 -10.32
N MET A 58 -1.74 17.67 -9.68
CA MET A 58 -0.85 17.33 -8.55
C MET A 58 0.13 16.23 -8.98
N THR A 59 1.42 16.51 -8.84
CA THR A 59 2.48 15.56 -9.17
C THR A 59 2.70 14.59 -8.02
N VAL A 60 2.72 13.29 -8.30
CA VAL A 60 3.04 12.28 -7.27
C VAL A 60 4.54 12.19 -7.07
N VAL A 61 4.99 12.41 -5.83
CA VAL A 61 6.39 12.26 -5.42
C VAL A 61 6.52 11.01 -4.55
N GLU A 62 7.20 10.00 -5.08
CA GLU A 62 7.39 8.71 -4.39
C GLU A 62 8.59 8.78 -3.45
N ASN A 63 8.39 8.38 -2.18
CA ASN A 63 9.41 8.31 -1.14
C ASN A 63 10.33 9.53 -1.09
N PRO A 64 9.80 10.75 -0.92
CA PRO A 64 10.63 11.94 -0.82
C PRO A 64 11.64 11.78 0.33
N PRO A 65 12.89 12.25 0.15
CA PRO A 65 13.90 12.11 1.18
C PRO A 65 13.55 12.94 2.43
N THR A 66 14.07 12.53 3.58
CA THR A 66 13.89 13.27 4.85
C THR A 66 14.28 14.73 4.70
N GLY A 67 13.41 15.63 5.16
CA GLY A 67 13.60 17.08 5.01
C GLY A 67 13.24 17.67 3.65
N TYR A 68 12.68 16.87 2.74
CA TYR A 68 12.13 17.38 1.48
C TYR A 68 10.97 18.33 1.78
N GLN A 69 11.04 19.53 1.22
CA GLN A 69 9.97 20.51 1.31
C GLN A 69 9.05 20.35 0.10
N ARG A 70 7.88 19.78 0.33
CA ARG A 70 6.88 19.58 -0.73
C ARG A 70 6.30 20.89 -1.21
N ALA A 71 6.13 20.99 -2.52
CA ALA A 71 5.35 22.05 -3.11
C ALA A 71 3.84 21.79 -2.89
N VAL A 72 3.03 22.85 -2.92
CA VAL A 72 1.57 22.77 -2.68
C VAL A 72 0.84 21.88 -3.69
N HIS A 73 1.42 21.68 -4.87
CA HIS A 73 0.89 20.85 -5.94
C HIS A 73 1.52 19.45 -5.99
N GLU A 74 2.12 19.00 -4.90
CA GLU A 74 2.70 17.65 -4.79
C GLU A 74 1.89 16.77 -3.86
N TYR A 75 1.64 15.54 -4.29
CA TYR A 75 1.04 14.45 -3.53
C TYR A 75 2.12 13.43 -3.17
N ALA A 76 2.32 13.14 -1.89
CA ALA A 76 3.35 12.19 -1.50
C ALA A 76 2.81 10.75 -1.56
N LEU A 77 3.62 9.85 -2.09
CA LEU A 77 3.44 8.42 -1.97
C LEU A 77 4.58 7.84 -1.13
N LEU A 78 4.27 7.41 0.08
CA LEU A 78 5.21 6.76 0.98
C LEU A 78 4.99 5.24 0.94
N MET A 79 5.96 4.50 0.42
CA MET A 79 5.90 3.04 0.31
C MET A 79 6.93 2.41 1.23
N PHE A 80 6.47 1.67 2.22
CA PHE A 80 7.30 0.97 3.19
C PHE A 80 7.15 -0.54 3.04
N ASN A 81 8.26 -1.24 2.90
CA ASN A 81 8.23 -2.69 3.01
C ASN A 81 8.33 -3.08 4.48
N ALA A 82 7.24 -3.65 5.02
CA ALA A 82 7.14 -4.01 6.43
C ALA A 82 8.21 -5.01 6.88
N THR A 83 8.81 -5.77 5.97
CA THR A 83 9.87 -6.73 6.31
C THR A 83 11.17 -6.07 6.79
N TYR A 84 11.36 -4.80 6.47
CA TYR A 84 12.53 -4.01 6.88
C TYR A 84 12.24 -3.06 8.04
N LEU A 85 10.99 -3.02 8.51
CA LEU A 85 10.59 -2.15 9.62
C LEU A 85 10.60 -2.92 10.93
N GLU A 86 10.96 -2.21 12.00
CA GLU A 86 10.83 -2.65 13.37
C GLU A 86 9.89 -1.69 14.13
N PRO A 87 9.28 -2.11 15.26
CA PRO A 87 8.41 -1.22 16.05
C PRO A 87 9.11 0.09 16.45
N GLU A 88 10.41 0.03 16.67
CA GLU A 88 11.26 1.17 17.04
C GLU A 88 11.39 2.20 15.91
N ASP A 89 11.16 1.80 14.65
CA ASP A 89 11.16 2.72 13.50
C ASP A 89 9.95 3.67 13.50
N PHE A 90 8.97 3.44 14.36
CA PHE A 90 7.81 4.31 14.50
C PHE A 90 7.87 5.19 15.73
N VAL A 91 8.37 4.66 16.84
CA VAL A 91 8.43 5.37 18.12
C VAL A 91 9.68 4.99 18.88
N PHE A 92 10.57 5.93 19.07
CA PHE A 92 11.78 5.73 19.87
C PHE A 92 11.66 6.42 21.23
N PRO A 93 11.87 5.72 22.36
CA PRO A 93 11.90 6.36 23.67
C PRO A 93 13.17 7.21 23.80
N ASN A 94 13.00 8.50 24.03
CA ASN A 94 14.09 9.41 24.39
C ASN A 94 14.00 9.75 25.87
N ILE A 95 15.10 9.59 26.59
CA ILE A 95 15.20 9.98 27.99
C ILE A 95 15.95 11.30 28.02
N ARG A 96 15.26 12.39 28.29
CA ARG A 96 15.90 13.68 28.58
C ARG A 96 16.17 13.80 30.08
N GLU A 97 17.42 14.00 30.44
CA GLU A 97 17.78 14.48 31.77
C GLU A 97 17.45 15.97 31.83
N VAL A 98 16.50 16.32 32.68
CA VAL A 98 16.15 17.72 32.96
C VAL A 98 16.81 18.08 34.28
N GLU A 99 17.59 19.17 34.29
CA GLU A 99 18.16 19.70 35.54
C GLU A 99 17.03 19.94 36.54
N ASP A 100 17.17 19.39 37.75
CA ASP A 100 16.19 19.46 38.85
C ASP A 100 14.86 18.74 38.72
N ALA A 101 14.66 17.83 37.75
CA ALA A 101 13.44 17.04 37.61
C ALA A 101 13.74 15.55 37.45
N GLN A 102 12.76 14.73 37.80
CA GLN A 102 12.74 13.31 37.44
C GLN A 102 12.84 13.20 35.91
N ALA A 103 13.62 12.22 35.41
CA ALA A 103 13.79 11.97 33.99
C ALA A 103 12.44 11.95 33.26
N MET A 104 12.24 12.86 32.32
CA MET A 104 11.04 12.87 31.47
C MET A 104 11.22 11.88 30.34
N TYR A 105 10.21 11.02 30.18
CA TYR A 105 10.09 10.13 29.04
C TYR A 105 9.48 10.93 27.88
N GLU A 106 10.25 11.19 26.84
CA GLU A 106 9.77 11.77 25.60
C GLU A 106 9.83 10.69 24.52
N ARG A 107 8.75 10.50 23.79
CA ARG A 107 8.75 9.64 22.61
C ARG A 107 9.07 10.47 21.38
N LEU A 108 10.14 10.11 20.69
CA LEU A 108 10.46 10.70 19.38
C LEU A 108 9.73 9.92 18.30
N VAL A 109 8.86 10.59 17.58
CA VAL A 109 8.23 10.07 16.37
C VAL A 109 9.21 10.23 15.22
N ILE A 110 9.46 9.16 14.48
CA ILE A 110 10.48 9.09 13.46
C ILE A 110 10.11 9.92 12.22
N ASP A 111 11.12 10.41 11.53
CA ASP A 111 11.01 11.32 10.38
C ASP A 111 10.37 10.71 9.13
N HIS A 112 10.05 9.40 9.15
CA HIS A 112 9.40 8.71 8.03
C HIS A 112 7.89 8.87 8.00
N LEU A 113 7.27 9.29 9.11
CA LEU A 113 5.83 9.53 9.13
C LEU A 113 5.49 10.87 8.46
N PRO A 114 4.35 10.95 7.74
CA PRO A 114 3.98 12.17 7.04
C PRO A 114 3.81 13.35 7.99
N ARG A 115 4.33 14.51 7.60
CA ARG A 115 4.18 15.78 8.33
C ARG A 115 3.33 16.79 7.59
N ASP A 116 3.09 16.54 6.32
CA ASP A 116 2.32 17.41 5.44
C ASP A 116 1.09 16.69 4.91
N PRO A 117 -0.01 17.41 4.61
CA PRO A 117 -1.23 16.83 4.04
C PRO A 117 -0.98 16.23 2.64
N PHE A 118 -2.00 15.60 2.07
CA PHE A 118 -1.97 14.98 0.75
C PHE A 118 -0.92 13.86 0.62
N THR A 119 -1.05 12.84 1.45
CA THR A 119 -0.13 11.71 1.48
C THR A 119 -0.89 10.38 1.37
N LEU A 120 -0.46 9.49 0.48
CA LEU A 120 -0.79 8.07 0.53
C LEU A 120 0.36 7.31 1.18
N MET A 121 0.05 6.61 2.26
CA MET A 121 1.00 5.79 2.99
C MET A 121 0.67 4.32 2.77
N SER A 122 1.63 3.55 2.25
CA SER A 122 1.44 2.14 1.94
C SER A 122 2.45 1.25 2.65
N PHE A 123 1.95 0.18 3.27
CA PHE A 123 2.75 -0.84 3.93
C PHE A 123 2.72 -2.14 3.14
N GLU A 124 3.85 -2.50 2.53
CA GLU A 124 3.96 -3.71 1.73
C GLU A 124 4.37 -4.91 2.58
N GLU A 125 3.83 -6.08 2.22
CA GLU A 125 4.13 -7.38 2.85
C GLU A 125 3.86 -7.45 4.36
N ILE A 126 2.82 -6.77 4.84
CA ILE A 126 2.51 -6.68 6.28
C ILE A 126 2.36 -8.05 6.96
N ALA A 127 1.92 -9.09 6.23
CA ALA A 127 1.79 -10.46 6.74
C ALA A 127 3.08 -11.05 7.29
N LYS A 128 4.23 -10.56 6.84
CA LYS A 128 5.53 -11.06 7.28
C LYS A 128 6.02 -10.48 8.60
N LYS A 129 5.35 -9.46 9.12
CA LYS A 129 5.71 -8.73 10.34
C LYS A 129 4.51 -8.55 11.28
N PRO A 130 4.07 -9.63 11.95
CA PRO A 130 2.94 -9.58 12.88
C PRO A 130 3.13 -8.57 14.03
N ASP A 131 4.37 -8.33 14.43
CA ASP A 131 4.70 -7.42 15.54
C ASP A 131 4.34 -5.97 15.24
N LEU A 132 4.25 -5.61 13.95
CA LEU A 132 3.85 -4.27 13.52
C LEU A 132 2.32 -4.07 13.49
N PHE A 133 1.51 -5.14 13.59
CA PHE A 133 0.06 -5.00 13.39
C PHE A 133 -0.62 -3.99 14.28
N LYS A 134 -0.25 -3.95 15.55
CA LYS A 134 -0.86 -2.99 16.48
C LYS A 134 -0.57 -1.55 16.10
N ILE A 135 0.66 -1.30 15.68
CA ILE A 135 1.11 0.03 15.24
C ILE A 135 0.40 0.42 13.94
N LEU A 136 0.42 -0.48 12.96
CA LEU A 136 -0.22 -0.25 11.66
C LEU A 136 -1.74 -0.12 11.79
N ALA A 137 -2.37 -0.96 12.61
CA ALA A 137 -3.80 -0.86 12.87
C ALA A 137 -4.17 0.47 13.53
N GLN A 138 -3.36 0.96 14.45
CA GLN A 138 -3.58 2.26 15.07
C GLN A 138 -3.41 3.39 14.06
N LEU A 139 -2.35 3.41 13.27
CA LEU A 139 -2.15 4.41 12.22
C LEU A 139 -3.28 4.39 11.19
N MET A 140 -3.60 3.22 10.65
CA MET A 140 -4.59 3.07 9.59
C MET A 140 -6.02 3.36 10.03
N ASN A 141 -6.35 3.09 11.31
CA ASN A 141 -7.73 3.23 11.80
C ASN A 141 -7.99 4.54 12.54
N GLU A 142 -6.96 5.09 13.19
CA GLU A 142 -7.11 6.24 14.07
C GLU A 142 -6.34 7.47 13.54
N GLY A 143 -5.53 7.30 12.49
CA GLY A 143 -4.68 8.36 11.96
C GLY A 143 -3.67 8.89 13.00
N GLN A 144 -3.35 8.09 14.03
CA GLN A 144 -2.49 8.53 15.11
C GLN A 144 -1.60 7.40 15.64
N LEU A 145 -0.55 7.76 16.36
CA LEU A 145 0.33 6.82 17.02
C LEU A 145 0.60 7.28 18.45
N GLY A 146 -0.05 6.61 19.40
CA GLY A 146 -0.04 7.03 20.81
C GLY A 146 -0.66 8.42 20.98
N MET A 147 -0.03 9.25 21.83
CA MET A 147 -0.42 10.65 22.06
C MET A 147 0.56 11.63 21.40
N ASP A 148 1.59 11.11 20.77
CA ASP A 148 2.77 11.90 20.35
C ASP A 148 2.73 12.25 18.86
N TYR A 149 1.92 11.52 18.08
CA TYR A 149 1.82 11.73 16.64
C TYR A 149 0.38 11.62 16.14
N VAL A 150 -0.04 12.59 15.37
CA VAL A 150 -1.30 12.59 14.61
C VAL A 150 -0.95 12.83 13.15
N CYS A 151 -1.51 11.99 12.28
CA CYS A 151 -1.35 12.16 10.84
C CYS A 151 -1.93 13.50 10.40
N PRO A 152 -1.28 14.18 9.46
CA PRO A 152 -1.86 15.34 8.79
C PRO A 152 -3.19 14.98 8.10
N ASP A 153 -4.05 15.98 7.95
CA ASP A 153 -5.27 15.84 7.14
C ASP A 153 -4.95 15.32 5.74
N ASP A 154 -5.90 14.64 5.12
CA ASP A 154 -5.70 14.03 3.79
C ASP A 154 -4.51 13.02 3.74
N THR A 155 -4.25 12.32 4.83
CA THR A 155 -3.37 11.13 4.82
C THR A 155 -4.23 9.89 4.64
N TYR A 156 -4.00 9.15 3.55
CA TYR A 156 -4.72 7.90 3.26
C TYR A 156 -3.83 6.68 3.39
N PHE A 157 -4.39 5.55 3.81
CA PHE A 157 -3.63 4.35 4.11
C PHE A 157 -4.00 3.19 3.21
N MET A 158 -2.96 2.51 2.72
CA MET A 158 -3.09 1.22 2.04
C MET A 158 -2.11 0.21 2.62
N ALA A 159 -2.39 -1.07 2.43
CA ALA A 159 -1.44 -2.11 2.76
C ALA A 159 -1.48 -3.24 1.72
N THR A 160 -0.41 -4.03 1.64
CA THR A 160 -0.40 -5.23 0.82
C THR A 160 0.02 -6.46 1.60
N SER A 161 -0.53 -7.60 1.17
CA SER A 161 -0.16 -8.91 1.68
C SER A 161 -0.14 -9.95 0.56
N ASN A 162 0.59 -11.03 0.75
CA ASN A 162 0.44 -12.21 -0.07
C ASN A 162 -0.69 -13.09 0.47
N GLN A 163 -1.24 -13.98 -0.37
CA GLN A 163 -2.28 -14.92 0.07
C GLN A 163 -1.69 -15.97 1.02
N ALA A 164 -2.50 -16.41 1.97
CA ALA A 164 -2.11 -17.50 2.88
C ALA A 164 -1.76 -18.80 2.13
N SER A 165 -2.49 -19.08 1.04
CA SER A 165 -2.24 -20.20 0.13
C SER A 165 -0.84 -20.18 -0.51
N ASP A 166 -0.23 -19.00 -0.62
CA ASP A 166 1.07 -18.84 -1.25
C ASP A 166 2.23 -19.30 -0.35
N GLY A 167 1.90 -19.86 0.82
CA GLY A 167 2.87 -20.46 1.75
C GLY A 167 3.84 -19.46 2.37
N ALA A 168 3.57 -18.19 2.27
CA ALA A 168 4.36 -17.11 2.87
C ALA A 168 3.89 -16.77 4.30
N GLY A 169 3.54 -17.79 5.09
CA GLY A 169 2.91 -17.66 6.40
C GLY A 169 1.38 -17.55 6.25
N SER A 170 0.65 -18.44 6.93
CA SER A 170 -0.80 -18.34 7.00
C SER A 170 -1.15 -17.04 7.71
N PHE A 171 -1.79 -16.12 7.00
CA PHE A 171 -2.14 -14.87 7.55
C PHE A 171 -3.59 -14.86 8.02
N ASP A 172 -3.76 -15.05 9.30
CA ASP A 172 -4.96 -14.58 9.97
C ASP A 172 -4.77 -13.07 10.18
N PHE A 173 -5.37 -12.26 9.30
CA PHE A 173 -5.48 -10.84 9.57
C PHE A 173 -6.07 -10.66 10.97
N HIS A 174 -5.36 -9.94 11.80
CA HIS A 174 -5.86 -9.64 13.14
C HIS A 174 -7.26 -9.03 13.00
N THR A 175 -8.21 -9.50 13.77
CA THR A 175 -9.63 -9.10 13.69
C THR A 175 -9.82 -7.59 13.66
N ASP A 176 -8.93 -6.85 14.32
CA ASP A 176 -8.97 -5.39 14.36
C ASP A 176 -8.72 -4.73 12.99
N LEU A 177 -7.88 -5.32 12.16
CA LEU A 177 -7.63 -4.82 10.80
C LEU A 177 -8.76 -5.22 9.84
N ILE A 178 -9.25 -6.48 9.96
CA ILE A 178 -10.34 -7.00 9.10
C ILE A 178 -11.62 -6.19 9.26
N ASN A 179 -11.91 -5.76 10.48
CA ASN A 179 -13.17 -5.07 10.78
C ASN A 179 -13.17 -3.58 10.37
N ARG A 180 -12.01 -3.02 10.03
CA ARG A 180 -11.84 -1.59 9.78
C ARG A 180 -11.16 -1.26 8.45
N ALA A 181 -10.91 -2.25 7.61
CA ALA A 181 -10.33 -2.08 6.29
C ALA A 181 -11.11 -2.86 5.24
N MET A 182 -11.15 -2.33 4.03
CA MET A 182 -11.63 -3.07 2.87
C MET A 182 -10.52 -4.00 2.37
N ILE A 183 -10.81 -5.29 2.30
CA ILE A 183 -9.86 -6.29 1.80
C ILE A 183 -10.21 -6.63 0.37
N LEU A 184 -9.29 -6.34 -0.55
CA LEU A 184 -9.42 -6.63 -1.97
C LEU A 184 -8.49 -7.78 -2.34
N ILE A 185 -9.06 -8.91 -2.75
CA ILE A 185 -8.31 -10.06 -3.26
C ILE A 185 -8.06 -9.81 -4.75
N VAL A 186 -6.83 -9.45 -5.08
CA VAL A 186 -6.42 -9.09 -6.43
C VAL A 186 -6.15 -10.36 -7.24
N LYS A 187 -6.97 -10.60 -8.26
CA LYS A 187 -6.86 -11.73 -9.17
C LYS A 187 -6.77 -11.22 -10.62
N PRO A 188 -5.61 -11.34 -11.27
CA PRO A 188 -5.49 -10.97 -12.67
C PRO A 188 -6.23 -11.96 -13.56
N THR A 189 -6.91 -11.47 -14.59
CA THR A 189 -7.41 -12.26 -15.69
C THR A 189 -6.64 -11.94 -16.98
N ALA A 190 -6.52 -12.92 -17.88
CA ALA A 190 -5.88 -12.69 -19.16
C ALA A 190 -6.62 -11.64 -20.00
N GLU A 191 -7.95 -11.60 -19.91
CA GLU A 191 -8.77 -10.62 -20.60
C GLU A 191 -8.54 -9.20 -20.05
N GLY A 192 -8.60 -9.03 -18.73
CA GLY A 192 -8.35 -7.75 -18.08
C GLY A 192 -6.94 -7.23 -18.36
N PHE A 193 -5.95 -8.12 -18.28
CA PHE A 193 -4.56 -7.78 -18.60
C PHE A 193 -4.39 -7.34 -20.05
N CYS A 194 -4.91 -8.11 -21.03
CA CYS A 194 -4.85 -7.73 -22.44
C CYS A 194 -5.58 -6.40 -22.73
N ARG A 195 -6.71 -6.14 -22.03
CA ARG A 195 -7.44 -4.88 -22.18
C ARG A 195 -6.65 -3.69 -21.64
N HIS A 196 -5.99 -3.88 -20.50
CA HIS A 196 -5.19 -2.82 -19.87
C HIS A 196 -3.96 -2.43 -20.72
N HIS A 197 -3.33 -3.42 -21.36
CA HIS A 197 -2.14 -3.24 -22.17
C HIS A 197 -2.43 -3.24 -23.68
N ASP A 198 -3.65 -2.86 -24.10
CA ASP A 198 -4.02 -2.83 -25.51
C ASP A 198 -3.13 -1.85 -26.28
N GLY A 199 -2.44 -2.39 -27.30
CA GLY A 199 -1.46 -1.65 -28.11
C GLY A 199 -0.03 -1.57 -27.54
N GLU A 200 0.21 -2.04 -26.31
CA GLU A 200 1.56 -2.05 -25.69
C GLU A 200 2.23 -3.43 -25.78
N LEU A 201 1.43 -4.50 -25.69
CA LEU A 201 1.94 -5.87 -25.78
C LEU A 201 2.10 -6.35 -27.23
N ALA A 202 3.11 -7.20 -27.43
CA ALA A 202 3.27 -7.90 -28.72
C ALA A 202 2.01 -8.72 -29.04
N PRO A 203 1.53 -8.70 -30.32
CA PRO A 203 0.34 -9.44 -30.72
C PRO A 203 0.42 -10.94 -30.43
N GLU A 204 1.61 -11.50 -30.46
CA GLU A 204 1.88 -12.91 -30.15
C GLU A 204 1.56 -13.25 -28.70
N ILE A 205 1.92 -12.35 -27.77
CA ILE A 205 1.63 -12.51 -26.34
C ILE A 205 0.13 -12.40 -26.10
N MET A 206 -0.52 -11.42 -26.71
CA MET A 206 -1.98 -11.28 -26.62
C MET A 206 -2.71 -12.50 -27.21
N GLY A 207 -2.22 -13.02 -28.34
CA GLY A 207 -2.72 -14.25 -28.94
C GLY A 207 -2.55 -15.45 -28.02
N LEU A 208 -1.38 -15.60 -27.40
CA LEU A 208 -1.09 -16.69 -26.47
C LEU A 208 -2.02 -16.66 -25.24
N LEU A 209 -2.20 -15.48 -24.64
CA LEU A 209 -3.08 -15.32 -23.47
C LEU A 209 -4.58 -15.54 -23.78
N LYS A 210 -5.00 -15.23 -25.02
CA LYS A 210 -6.36 -15.54 -25.46
C LYS A 210 -6.63 -17.05 -25.59
N TRP A 211 -5.63 -17.81 -26.05
CA TRP A 211 -5.74 -19.27 -26.19
C TRP A 211 -5.48 -20.01 -24.88
N PHE A 212 -4.62 -19.49 -24.02
CA PHE A 212 -4.19 -20.09 -22.77
C PHE A 212 -4.29 -19.07 -21.62
N PRO A 213 -5.53 -18.72 -21.15
CA PRO A 213 -5.76 -17.69 -20.14
C PRO A 213 -5.01 -17.96 -18.82
N ASP A 214 -4.82 -19.22 -18.45
CA ASP A 214 -4.17 -19.62 -17.22
C ASP A 214 -2.67 -19.25 -17.18
N LEU A 215 -2.09 -18.92 -18.33
CA LEU A 215 -0.69 -18.47 -18.39
C LEU A 215 -0.47 -17.09 -17.78
N ILE A 216 -1.52 -16.31 -17.54
CA ILE A 216 -1.38 -15.00 -16.88
C ILE A 216 -0.81 -15.13 -15.47
N MET A 217 -1.08 -16.27 -14.80
CA MET A 217 -0.59 -16.51 -13.46
C MET A 217 -0.40 -18.01 -13.23
N THR A 218 0.85 -18.47 -13.29
CA THR A 218 1.21 -19.89 -13.08
C THR A 218 1.90 -20.13 -11.73
N PHE A 219 1.74 -19.21 -10.78
CA PHE A 219 2.31 -19.34 -9.45
C PHE A 219 1.72 -20.56 -8.72
N ASP A 220 2.62 -21.47 -8.28
CA ASP A 220 2.28 -22.63 -7.47
C ASP A 220 3.11 -22.61 -6.18
N SER A 221 2.43 -22.44 -5.06
CA SER A 221 3.07 -22.37 -3.74
C SER A 221 3.81 -23.64 -3.36
N SER A 222 3.44 -24.80 -3.93
CA SER A 222 4.15 -26.08 -3.71
C SER A 222 5.47 -26.16 -4.48
N ALA A 223 5.60 -25.40 -5.56
CA ALA A 223 6.75 -25.40 -6.48
C ALA A 223 7.63 -24.14 -6.35
N ARG A 224 7.82 -23.63 -5.14
CA ARG A 224 8.47 -22.33 -4.81
C ARG A 224 9.83 -22.06 -5.47
N LYS A 225 10.55 -23.07 -5.93
CA LYS A 225 11.87 -22.91 -6.59
C LYS A 225 11.79 -22.89 -8.10
N LYS A 226 10.60 -22.98 -8.70
CA LYS A 226 10.43 -22.95 -10.15
C LYS A 226 10.03 -21.55 -10.61
N PRO A 227 10.55 -21.09 -11.76
CA PRO A 227 10.04 -19.88 -12.40
C PRO A 227 8.55 -20.02 -12.69
N PHE A 228 7.81 -18.93 -12.59
CA PHE A 228 6.39 -18.89 -12.90
C PHE A 228 6.06 -17.65 -13.73
N ALA A 229 5.01 -17.74 -14.54
CA ALA A 229 4.47 -16.60 -15.24
C ALA A 229 3.59 -15.77 -14.29
N SER A 230 3.66 -14.47 -14.44
CA SER A 230 2.85 -13.49 -13.72
C SER A 230 2.71 -12.23 -14.58
N PRO A 231 1.75 -11.34 -14.34
CA PRO A 231 1.66 -10.05 -15.03
C PRO A 231 3.00 -9.34 -15.13
N ARG A 232 3.75 -9.24 -14.03
CA ARG A 232 5.10 -8.63 -14.00
C ARG A 232 6.12 -9.27 -14.94
N SER A 233 6.04 -10.58 -15.18
CA SER A 233 7.01 -11.30 -16.03
C SER A 233 6.60 -11.34 -17.49
N ILE A 234 5.39 -10.89 -17.82
CA ILE A 234 4.83 -10.85 -19.17
C ILE A 234 5.02 -9.47 -19.79
N GLU A 235 5.01 -8.42 -18.98
CA GLU A 235 5.43 -7.06 -19.37
C GLU A 235 6.92 -7.05 -19.77
#